data_c5f9369946cdd7498b61843f1e96293e
#
_entry.id   c5f9369946cdd7498b61843f1e96293e
#
_cell.length_a   1.000
_cell.length_b   1.000
_cell.length_c   1.000
_cell.angle_alpha   90.00
_cell.angle_beta   90.00
_cell.angle_gamma   90.00
#
_symmetry.space_group_name_H-M   'P 1'
#
loop_
_entity.id
_entity.type
_entity.pdbx_description
1 polymer ?
#
loop_
_entity_poly.entity_id
_entity_poly.type
_entity_poly.pdbx_seq_one_letter_code
_entity_poly.pdbx_strand_id
1 'polypeptide(L)'
;YTDVLPTLNLSAEIYEGQFIRTALSKVISRPRMDDMRPNTQATFAFNDNQIANPDPANGPWGGSSGNPELKPLEADQFDLSYENYFADDGYFAMSFFFKDIKNWHRDTSVVADFSDVYIPTLHQASDGSAPVTFLGGVSSVLDGFEGFVRGYEFQASLPFNMIHESLDGFGMFASATFMDG
;
A
#
# COMPACT_ATOMS: atom_id res chain seq x y z
N TYR A 1 12.36 15.64 -10.75
CA TYR A 1 11.09 15.98 -10.10
C TYR A 1 11.38 16.71 -8.80
N THR A 2 10.59 17.75 -8.51
CA THR A 2 10.66 18.48 -7.24
C THR A 2 9.29 18.35 -6.57
N ASP A 3 9.26 17.72 -5.40
CA ASP A 3 8.04 17.55 -4.62
C ASP A 3 8.09 18.49 -3.41
N VAL A 4 6.99 19.18 -3.15
CA VAL A 4 6.83 20.04 -1.95
C VAL A 4 5.97 19.26 -0.96
N LEU A 5 6.56 18.94 0.20
CA LEU A 5 5.94 18.13 1.25
C LEU A 5 5.75 18.98 2.52
N PRO A 6 4.69 19.82 2.56
CA PRO A 6 4.44 20.65 3.72
C PRO A 6 4.06 19.80 4.93
N THR A 7 4.51 20.24 6.10
CA THR A 7 4.14 19.65 7.39
C THR A 7 3.91 20.78 8.39
N LEU A 8 2.79 20.71 9.10
CA LEU A 8 2.44 21.59 10.21
C LEU A 8 2.17 20.73 11.44
N ASN A 9 2.87 21.00 12.53
CA ASN A 9 2.64 20.37 13.82
C ASN A 9 2.34 21.44 14.85
N LEU A 10 1.26 21.28 15.58
CA LEU A 10 0.88 22.15 16.70
C LEU A 10 0.74 21.30 17.94
N SER A 11 1.25 21.82 19.06
CA SER A 11 1.12 21.20 20.39
C SER A 11 0.76 22.28 21.39
N ALA A 12 -0.26 22.03 22.20
CA ALA A 12 -0.68 22.91 23.27
C ALA A 12 -0.86 22.12 24.55
N GLU A 13 -0.28 22.61 25.63
CA GLU A 13 -0.60 22.18 26.98
C GLU A 13 -1.81 23.00 27.45
N ILE A 14 -2.95 22.33 27.66
CA ILE A 14 -4.22 22.98 28.02
C ILE A 14 -4.40 23.05 29.53
N TYR A 15 -3.85 22.08 30.25
CA TYR A 15 -3.71 22.03 31.70
C TYR A 15 -2.41 21.30 32.03
N GLU A 16 -1.94 21.40 33.27
CA GLU A 16 -0.74 20.70 33.72
C GLU A 16 -0.82 19.21 33.41
N GLY A 17 0.14 18.71 32.63
CA GLY A 17 0.21 17.32 32.17
C GLY A 17 -0.80 16.92 31.09
N GLN A 18 -1.59 17.87 30.53
CA GLN A 18 -2.58 17.58 29.51
C GLN A 18 -2.24 18.30 28.20
N PHE A 19 -2.09 17.52 27.13
CA PHE A 19 -1.67 18.02 25.83
C PHE A 19 -2.69 17.68 24.74
N ILE A 20 -2.92 18.64 23.86
CA ILE A 20 -3.53 18.42 22.57
C ILE A 20 -2.47 18.63 21.51
N ARG A 21 -2.33 17.65 20.61
CA ARG A 21 -1.43 17.75 19.46
C ARG A 21 -2.21 17.54 18.17
N THR A 22 -1.87 18.31 17.16
CA THR A 22 -2.42 18.11 15.82
C THR A 22 -1.30 18.22 14.80
N ALA A 23 -1.40 17.41 13.76
CA ALA A 23 -0.50 17.43 12.64
C ALA A 23 -1.26 17.41 11.32
N LEU A 24 -0.76 18.17 10.35
CA LEU A 24 -1.15 18.12 8.95
C LEU A 24 0.10 17.90 8.14
N SER A 25 0.09 16.91 7.26
CA SER A 25 1.25 16.63 6.43
C SER A 25 0.87 16.06 5.07
N LYS A 26 1.68 16.39 4.07
CA LYS A 26 1.70 15.68 2.80
C LYS A 26 2.92 14.79 2.73
N VAL A 27 2.72 13.53 2.40
CA VAL A 27 3.81 12.54 2.27
C VAL A 27 3.75 11.88 0.91
N ILE A 28 4.90 11.40 0.42
CA ILE A 28 5.00 10.61 -0.80
C ILE A 28 5.79 9.33 -0.53
N SER A 29 5.45 8.29 -1.29
CA SER A 29 6.24 7.07 -1.40
C SER A 29 6.50 6.77 -2.87
N ARG A 30 7.77 6.68 -3.25
CA ARG A 30 8.15 6.42 -4.64
C ARG A 30 7.91 4.95 -4.99
N PRO A 31 7.50 4.65 -6.24
CA PRO A 31 7.39 3.29 -6.73
C PRO A 31 8.71 2.54 -6.57
N ARG A 32 8.63 1.24 -6.45
CA ARG A 32 9.82 0.39 -6.52
C ARG A 32 10.41 0.48 -7.93
N MET A 33 11.72 0.52 -8.05
CA MET A 33 12.40 0.56 -9.35
C MET A 33 12.07 -0.65 -10.23
N ASP A 34 11.80 -1.79 -9.59
CA ASP A 34 11.42 -3.02 -10.26
C ASP A 34 10.04 -2.91 -10.93
N ASP A 35 9.10 -2.19 -10.29
CA ASP A 35 7.78 -1.93 -10.82
C ASP A 35 7.81 -0.91 -11.98
N MET A 36 8.88 -0.12 -12.09
CA MET A 36 9.09 0.89 -13.14
C MET A 36 9.95 0.40 -14.32
N ARG A 37 10.32 -0.86 -14.38
CA ARG A 37 11.15 -1.39 -15.47
C ARG A 37 10.45 -1.22 -16.83
N PRO A 38 11.13 -0.76 -17.88
CA PRO A 38 10.50 -0.50 -19.18
C PRO A 38 10.38 -1.73 -20.07
N ASN A 39 10.93 -2.89 -19.65
CA ASN A 39 10.94 -4.10 -20.46
C ASN A 39 9.77 -5.02 -20.14
N THR A 40 9.23 -5.66 -21.17
CA THR A 40 8.28 -6.76 -21.05
C THR A 40 9.03 -8.09 -21.20
N GLN A 41 8.83 -8.98 -20.25
CA GLN A 41 9.30 -10.36 -20.32
C GLN A 41 8.16 -11.21 -20.92
N ALA A 42 8.37 -11.72 -22.12
CA ALA A 42 7.41 -12.59 -22.78
C ALA A 42 7.60 -14.05 -22.36
N THR A 43 6.50 -14.78 -22.24
CA THR A 43 6.45 -16.22 -22.03
C THR A 43 5.52 -16.86 -23.04
N PHE A 44 5.83 -18.10 -23.45
CA PHE A 44 5.00 -18.90 -24.33
C PHE A 44 4.75 -20.28 -23.72
N ALA A 45 3.50 -20.67 -23.63
CA ALA A 45 3.11 -21.99 -23.12
C ALA A 45 3.01 -22.99 -24.29
N PHE A 46 3.85 -24.00 -24.27
CA PHE A 46 3.86 -25.09 -25.24
C PHE A 46 2.75 -26.12 -24.90
N ASN A 47 1.51 -25.69 -25.00
CA ASN A 47 0.33 -26.50 -24.73
C ASN A 47 -0.68 -26.33 -25.87
N ASP A 48 -1.01 -27.40 -26.59
CA ASP A 48 -1.86 -27.35 -27.77
C ASP A 48 -3.25 -26.77 -27.51
N ASN A 49 -3.81 -27.00 -26.32
CA ASN A 49 -5.11 -26.43 -25.94
C ASN A 49 -5.04 -24.91 -25.75
N GLN A 50 -3.92 -24.39 -25.21
CA GLN A 50 -3.70 -22.95 -25.06
C GLN A 50 -3.36 -22.31 -26.42
N ILE A 51 -2.56 -22.99 -27.25
CA ILE A 51 -2.21 -22.53 -28.62
C ILE A 51 -3.44 -22.38 -29.50
N ALA A 52 -4.43 -23.28 -29.33
CA ALA A 52 -5.70 -23.23 -30.03
C ALA A 52 -6.74 -22.29 -29.39
N ASN A 53 -6.42 -21.67 -28.24
CA ASN A 53 -7.38 -20.83 -27.56
C ASN A 53 -7.27 -19.36 -28.01
N PRO A 54 -8.38 -18.74 -28.46
CA PRO A 54 -8.39 -17.35 -28.92
C PRO A 54 -8.43 -16.32 -27.77
N ASP A 55 -8.73 -16.75 -26.56
CA ASP A 55 -8.82 -15.85 -25.39
C ASP A 55 -7.42 -15.47 -24.87
N PRO A 56 -7.05 -14.18 -24.86
CA PRO A 56 -5.75 -13.75 -24.37
C PRO A 56 -5.44 -14.16 -22.91
N ALA A 57 -6.47 -14.33 -22.08
CA ALA A 57 -6.28 -14.74 -20.68
C ALA A 57 -5.95 -16.23 -20.53
N ASN A 58 -6.32 -17.05 -21.53
CA ASN A 58 -6.17 -18.51 -21.52
C ASN A 58 -5.35 -19.01 -22.72
N GLY A 59 -4.80 -18.10 -23.53
CA GLY A 59 -3.95 -18.38 -24.67
C GLY A 59 -2.52 -18.77 -24.28
N PRO A 60 -1.64 -18.98 -25.29
CA PRO A 60 -0.27 -19.40 -25.05
C PRO A 60 0.67 -18.29 -24.62
N TRP A 61 0.30 -17.03 -24.90
CA TRP A 61 1.16 -15.88 -24.62
C TRP A 61 0.88 -15.29 -23.25
N GLY A 62 1.93 -14.91 -22.58
CA GLY A 62 1.86 -14.23 -21.29
C GLY A 62 3.15 -13.49 -20.99
N GLY A 63 3.19 -12.82 -19.85
CA GLY A 63 4.39 -12.12 -19.46
C GLY A 63 4.28 -11.26 -18.21
N SER A 64 5.33 -10.50 -17.98
CA SER A 64 5.36 -9.47 -16.95
C SER A 64 6.06 -8.22 -17.46
N SER A 65 5.56 -7.06 -17.10
CA SER A 65 6.12 -5.75 -17.44
C SER A 65 6.09 -4.84 -16.21
N GLY A 66 7.04 -3.94 -16.09
CA GLY A 66 6.88 -2.78 -15.23
C GLY A 66 6.11 -1.67 -15.96
N ASN A 67 5.91 -0.56 -15.25
CA ASN A 67 5.32 0.65 -15.79
C ASN A 67 6.24 1.85 -15.45
N PRO A 68 7.03 2.35 -16.41
CA PRO A 68 7.94 3.47 -16.17
C PRO A 68 7.23 4.81 -15.90
N GLU A 69 5.91 4.89 -16.16
CA GLU A 69 5.11 6.09 -15.96
C GLU A 69 4.44 6.16 -14.57
N LEU A 70 4.71 5.18 -13.69
CA LEU A 70 4.16 5.17 -12.34
C LEU A 70 4.46 6.47 -11.60
N LYS A 71 3.41 7.07 -11.07
CA LYS A 71 3.49 8.23 -10.20
C LYS A 71 3.77 7.81 -8.76
N PRO A 72 4.41 8.65 -7.96
CA PRO A 72 4.51 8.41 -6.53
C PRO A 72 3.13 8.28 -5.89
N LEU A 73 3.02 7.35 -4.94
CA LEU A 73 1.90 7.32 -4.02
C LEU A 73 1.97 8.58 -3.15
N GLU A 74 0.89 9.34 -3.09
CA GLU A 74 0.76 10.52 -2.27
C GLU A 74 -0.27 10.28 -1.16
N ALA A 75 -0.05 10.88 0.00
CA ALA A 75 -1.08 10.92 1.04
C ALA A 75 -1.10 12.29 1.72
N ASP A 76 -2.32 12.81 1.88
CA ASP A 76 -2.62 13.93 2.76
C ASP A 76 -3.04 13.36 4.12
N GLN A 77 -2.35 13.76 5.19
CA GLN A 77 -2.53 13.20 6.53
C GLN A 77 -3.01 14.26 7.50
N PHE A 78 -3.92 13.86 8.37
CA PHE A 78 -4.37 14.60 9.53
C PHE A 78 -4.30 13.70 10.76
N ASP A 79 -3.66 14.20 11.81
CA ASP A 79 -3.53 13.54 13.11
C ASP A 79 -4.00 14.49 14.20
N LEU A 80 -4.73 13.98 15.17
CA LEU A 80 -5.17 14.69 16.37
C LEU A 80 -5.00 13.77 17.56
N SER A 81 -4.28 14.20 18.60
CA SER A 81 -4.14 13.46 19.85
C SER A 81 -4.46 14.30 21.07
N TYR A 82 -4.98 13.63 22.08
CA TYR A 82 -5.08 14.12 23.45
C TYR A 82 -4.28 13.18 24.34
N GLU A 83 -3.46 13.75 25.17
CA GLU A 83 -2.58 13.05 26.12
C GLU A 83 -2.79 13.64 27.50
N ASN A 84 -2.95 12.80 28.50
CA ASN A 84 -3.04 13.18 29.91
C ASN A 84 -2.05 12.35 30.71
N TYR A 85 -1.07 13.04 31.27
CA TYR A 85 -0.06 12.49 32.16
C TYR A 85 -0.44 12.79 33.59
N PHE A 86 -0.64 11.77 34.41
CA PHE A 86 -1.07 11.87 35.78
C PHE A 86 -0.26 10.89 36.63
N ALA A 87 -0.01 11.25 37.92
CA ALA A 87 0.90 10.53 38.82
C ALA A 87 2.30 10.36 38.18
N ASP A 88 3.17 9.59 38.84
CA ASP A 88 4.56 9.46 38.40
C ASP A 88 4.73 8.69 37.08
N ASP A 89 3.91 7.66 36.85
CA ASP A 89 3.99 6.77 35.68
C ASP A 89 2.64 6.53 34.99
N GLY A 90 1.61 7.29 35.34
CA GLY A 90 0.27 7.16 34.80
C GLY A 90 0.09 8.02 33.57
N TYR A 91 -0.48 7.46 32.50
CA TYR A 91 -0.91 8.26 31.37
C TYR A 91 -2.12 7.65 30.67
N PHE A 92 -2.86 8.50 29.99
CA PHE A 92 -3.91 8.14 29.05
C PHE A 92 -3.70 8.93 27.77
N ALA A 93 -3.77 8.26 26.63
CA ALA A 93 -3.71 8.90 25.31
C ALA A 93 -4.83 8.39 24.41
N MET A 94 -5.40 9.29 23.64
CA MET A 94 -6.35 9.00 22.58
C MET A 94 -5.91 9.76 21.33
N SER A 95 -5.84 9.07 20.20
CA SER A 95 -5.55 9.72 18.91
C SER A 95 -6.58 9.35 17.86
N PHE A 96 -6.77 10.26 16.93
CA PHE A 96 -7.49 10.08 15.68
C PHE A 96 -6.52 10.35 14.55
N PHE A 97 -6.55 9.51 13.52
CA PHE A 97 -5.79 9.74 12.30
C PHE A 97 -6.68 9.56 11.06
N PHE A 98 -6.36 10.34 10.04
CA PHE A 98 -6.98 10.25 8.72
C PHE A 98 -5.92 10.41 7.65
N LYS A 99 -5.92 9.52 6.64
CA LYS A 99 -5.02 9.57 5.49
C LYS A 99 -5.84 9.42 4.23
N ASP A 100 -5.78 10.44 3.38
CA ASP A 100 -6.32 10.41 2.02
C ASP A 100 -5.21 10.02 1.06
N ILE A 101 -5.34 8.86 0.43
CA ILE A 101 -4.29 8.22 -0.37
C ILE A 101 -4.63 8.36 -1.85
N LYS A 102 -3.66 8.86 -2.61
CA LYS A 102 -3.75 9.06 -4.06
C LYS A 102 -2.66 8.29 -4.78
N ASN A 103 -2.92 7.92 -6.03
CA ASN A 103 -2.01 7.14 -6.86
C ASN A 103 -1.60 5.81 -6.21
N TRP A 104 -2.53 5.14 -5.54
CA TRP A 104 -2.29 3.80 -5.04
C TRP A 104 -1.90 2.87 -6.19
N HIS A 105 -0.85 2.07 -5.99
CA HIS A 105 -0.37 1.12 -6.98
C HIS A 105 -1.09 -0.21 -6.83
N ARG A 106 -1.50 -0.80 -7.95
CA ARG A 106 -2.18 -2.07 -7.98
C ARG A 106 -1.63 -2.95 -9.10
N ASP A 107 -1.35 -4.20 -8.75
CA ASP A 107 -1.05 -5.23 -9.72
C ASP A 107 -2.30 -5.51 -10.57
N THR A 108 -2.09 -5.59 -11.86
CA THR A 108 -3.15 -5.85 -12.83
C THR A 108 -2.63 -6.69 -13.99
N SER A 109 -3.54 -7.22 -14.79
CA SER A 109 -3.20 -7.85 -16.06
C SER A 109 -3.70 -6.98 -17.20
N VAL A 110 -2.81 -6.64 -18.12
CA VAL A 110 -3.12 -5.93 -19.35
C VAL A 110 -2.92 -6.88 -20.53
N VAL A 111 -3.67 -6.68 -21.61
CA VAL A 111 -3.48 -7.46 -22.82
C VAL A 111 -2.41 -6.81 -23.67
N ALA A 112 -1.41 -7.60 -24.07
CA ALA A 112 -0.33 -7.17 -24.98
C ALA A 112 -0.29 -8.04 -26.24
N ASP A 113 0.25 -7.46 -27.31
CA ASP A 113 0.50 -8.14 -28.58
C ASP A 113 1.95 -8.67 -28.60
N PHE A 114 2.09 -9.97 -28.86
CA PHE A 114 3.36 -10.69 -28.95
C PHE A 114 3.74 -11.07 -30.40
N SER A 115 3.07 -10.49 -31.40
CA SER A 115 3.38 -10.76 -32.80
C SER A 115 4.82 -10.49 -33.19
N ASP A 116 5.44 -9.46 -32.60
CA ASP A 116 6.84 -9.06 -32.86
C ASP A 116 7.87 -10.06 -32.34
N VAL A 117 7.51 -10.88 -31.35
CA VAL A 117 8.40 -11.91 -30.78
C VAL A 117 8.04 -13.32 -31.23
N TYR A 118 7.06 -13.46 -32.10
CA TYR A 118 6.65 -14.74 -32.67
C TYR A 118 7.70 -15.32 -33.62
N ILE A 119 8.09 -16.55 -33.38
CA ILE A 119 9.00 -17.35 -34.21
C ILE A 119 8.24 -18.59 -34.69
N PRO A 120 7.88 -18.68 -35.98
CA PRO A 120 7.03 -19.75 -36.49
C PRO A 120 7.52 -21.17 -36.25
N THR A 121 8.84 -21.37 -36.24
CA THR A 121 9.48 -22.69 -36.02
C THR A 121 9.60 -23.09 -34.55
N LEU A 122 9.32 -22.15 -33.63
CA LEU A 122 9.45 -22.36 -32.19
C LEU A 122 8.08 -22.32 -31.51
N HIS A 123 7.29 -21.25 -31.77
CA HIS A 123 6.01 -21.01 -31.13
C HIS A 123 4.86 -21.63 -31.89
N GLN A 124 4.77 -22.97 -31.88
CA GLN A 124 3.77 -23.75 -32.61
C GLN A 124 3.24 -24.92 -31.78
N ALA A 125 2.09 -25.44 -32.13
CA ALA A 125 1.53 -26.66 -31.58
C ALA A 125 2.33 -27.92 -32.01
N SER A 126 2.02 -29.04 -31.37
CA SER A 126 2.67 -30.34 -31.70
C SER A 126 2.48 -30.80 -33.14
N ASP A 127 1.42 -30.33 -33.79
CA ASP A 127 1.10 -30.59 -35.21
C ASP A 127 1.70 -29.55 -36.19
N GLY A 128 2.44 -28.54 -35.66
CA GLY A 128 3.02 -27.45 -36.45
C GLY A 128 2.08 -26.27 -36.70
N SER A 129 0.87 -26.28 -36.17
CA SER A 129 -0.04 -25.14 -36.31
C SER A 129 0.40 -23.94 -35.50
N ALA A 130 0.17 -22.75 -36.06
CA ALA A 130 0.46 -21.47 -35.37
C ALA A 130 -0.58 -21.16 -34.27
N PRO A 131 -0.23 -20.32 -33.29
CA PRO A 131 -1.20 -19.83 -32.31
C PRO A 131 -2.38 -19.12 -32.98
N VAL A 132 -3.59 -19.34 -32.45
CA VAL A 132 -4.82 -18.70 -32.91
C VAL A 132 -4.82 -17.21 -32.57
N THR A 133 -4.13 -16.82 -31.51
CA THR A 133 -3.97 -15.41 -31.12
C THR A 133 -2.51 -15.10 -30.77
N PHE A 134 -2.07 -13.88 -31.04
CA PHE A 134 -0.81 -13.32 -30.57
C PHE A 134 -1.01 -12.40 -29.36
N LEU A 135 -2.24 -12.26 -28.89
CA LEU A 135 -2.54 -11.50 -27.69
C LEU A 135 -2.37 -12.38 -26.45
N GLY A 136 -1.86 -11.77 -25.38
CA GLY A 136 -1.67 -12.48 -24.11
C GLY A 136 -1.74 -11.56 -22.89
N GLY A 137 -1.97 -12.15 -21.73
CA GLY A 137 -2.02 -11.44 -20.47
C GLY A 137 -0.63 -11.09 -19.95
N VAL A 138 -0.37 -9.82 -19.65
CA VAL A 138 0.87 -9.33 -19.07
C VAL A 138 0.56 -8.76 -17.69
N SER A 139 1.18 -9.32 -16.64
CA SER A 139 1.14 -8.73 -15.31
C SER A 139 1.91 -7.42 -15.30
N SER A 140 1.27 -6.35 -14.83
CA SER A 140 1.85 -5.02 -14.75
C SER A 140 1.31 -4.27 -13.53
N VAL A 141 1.91 -3.13 -13.22
CA VAL A 141 1.49 -2.27 -12.11
C VAL A 141 0.86 -1.00 -12.70
N LEU A 142 -0.31 -0.64 -12.21
CA LEU A 142 -0.97 0.62 -12.53
C LEU A 142 -1.09 1.49 -11.27
N ASP A 143 -1.08 2.80 -11.47
CA ASP A 143 -1.39 3.82 -10.46
C ASP A 143 -2.75 4.48 -10.72
N GLY A 144 -3.06 5.52 -9.92
CA GLY A 144 -4.26 6.32 -10.07
C GLY A 144 -5.47 5.81 -9.28
N PHE A 145 -5.29 4.77 -8.47
CA PHE A 145 -6.32 4.36 -7.51
C PHE A 145 -6.27 5.27 -6.28
N GLU A 146 -7.43 5.52 -5.70
CA GLU A 146 -7.60 6.38 -4.54
C GLU A 146 -8.22 5.56 -3.41
N GLY A 147 -7.94 5.98 -2.17
CA GLY A 147 -8.46 5.35 -0.98
C GLY A 147 -8.21 6.21 0.25
N PHE A 148 -8.71 5.77 1.38
CA PHE A 148 -8.42 6.42 2.65
C PHE A 148 -8.16 5.38 3.73
N VAL A 149 -7.47 5.81 4.77
CA VAL A 149 -7.34 5.06 6.03
C VAL A 149 -7.63 6.03 7.16
N ARG A 150 -8.48 5.63 8.10
CA ARG A 150 -8.80 6.40 9.30
C ARG A 150 -8.92 5.50 10.51
N GLY A 151 -8.69 6.05 11.68
CA GLY A 151 -8.84 5.25 12.89
C GLY A 151 -8.68 6.04 14.16
N TYR A 152 -8.90 5.31 15.25
CA TYR A 152 -8.71 5.77 16.61
C TYR A 152 -7.76 4.83 17.32
N GLU A 153 -6.86 5.39 18.10
CA GLU A 153 -5.95 4.66 18.96
C GLU A 153 -6.14 5.13 20.40
N PHE A 154 -6.15 4.18 21.31
CA PHE A 154 -6.27 4.41 22.75
C PHE A 154 -5.09 3.72 23.44
N GLN A 155 -4.48 4.42 24.37
CA GLN A 155 -3.43 3.88 25.20
C GLN A 155 -3.64 4.35 26.62
N ALA A 156 -3.40 3.46 27.58
CA ALA A 156 -3.45 3.79 29.00
C ALA A 156 -2.37 3.03 29.76
N SER A 157 -1.69 3.71 30.67
CA SER A 157 -0.81 3.15 31.67
C SER A 157 -1.32 3.55 33.05
N LEU A 158 -1.64 2.58 33.89
CA LEU A 158 -2.20 2.78 35.23
C LEU A 158 -1.28 2.14 36.25
N PRO A 159 -0.48 2.93 37.01
CA PRO A 159 0.27 2.42 38.13
C PRO A 159 -0.66 2.09 39.31
N PHE A 160 -0.49 0.92 39.91
CA PHE A 160 -1.44 0.45 40.92
C PHE A 160 -1.20 1.06 42.29
N ASN A 161 -0.08 1.77 42.52
CA ASN A 161 0.13 2.56 43.72
C ASN A 161 -0.93 3.67 43.89
N MET A 162 -1.57 4.11 42.79
CA MET A 162 -2.73 5.02 42.84
C MET A 162 -3.95 4.41 43.53
N ILE A 163 -4.08 3.07 43.50
CA ILE A 163 -5.17 2.34 44.17
C ILE A 163 -4.83 2.06 45.63
N HIS A 164 -3.61 1.57 45.88
CA HIS A 164 -3.14 1.26 47.20
C HIS A 164 -1.60 1.20 47.23
N GLU A 165 -0.96 1.79 48.25
CA GLU A 165 0.51 1.86 48.39
C GLU A 165 1.20 0.48 48.38
N SER A 166 0.53 -0.58 48.88
CA SER A 166 1.09 -1.94 48.86
C SER A 166 1.22 -2.55 47.47
N LEU A 167 0.65 -1.91 46.45
CA LEU A 167 0.72 -2.31 45.04
C LEU A 167 1.81 -1.51 44.29
N ASP A 168 2.67 -0.81 45.02
CA ASP A 168 3.80 -0.13 44.43
C ASP A 168 4.69 -1.11 43.63
N GLY A 169 5.16 -0.68 42.44
CA GLY A 169 5.89 -1.51 41.48
C GLY A 169 5.03 -2.37 40.56
N PHE A 170 3.69 -2.36 40.75
CA PHE A 170 2.76 -2.97 39.85
C PHE A 170 1.98 -1.92 39.03
N GLY A 171 1.63 -2.27 37.82
CA GLY A 171 0.82 -1.43 36.95
C GLY A 171 0.20 -2.22 35.81
N MET A 172 -0.70 -1.59 35.08
CA MET A 172 -1.34 -2.15 33.89
C MET A 172 -1.10 -1.20 32.69
N PHE A 173 -0.74 -1.79 31.57
CA PHE A 173 -0.72 -1.12 30.27
C PHE A 173 -1.81 -1.74 29.39
N ALA A 174 -2.59 -0.90 28.71
CA ALA A 174 -3.58 -1.32 27.73
C ALA A 174 -3.49 -0.43 26.48
N SER A 175 -3.71 -1.04 25.32
CA SER A 175 -3.86 -0.33 24.04
C SER A 175 -4.95 -0.96 23.18
N ALA A 176 -5.62 -0.14 22.40
CA ALA A 176 -6.61 -0.58 21.41
C ALA A 176 -6.55 0.34 20.19
N THR A 177 -6.66 -0.27 19.00
CA THR A 177 -6.71 0.45 17.71
C THR A 177 -7.94 0.00 16.94
N PHE A 178 -8.71 0.94 16.44
CA PHE A 178 -9.84 0.73 15.54
C PHE A 178 -9.54 1.46 14.23
N MET A 179 -9.59 0.73 13.13
CA MET A 179 -9.21 1.24 11.82
C MET A 179 -10.22 0.83 10.75
N ASP A 180 -10.45 1.73 9.79
CA ASP A 180 -11.31 1.59 8.63
C ASP A 180 -10.61 2.21 7.39
N GLY A 181 -10.82 1.60 6.20
CA GLY A 181 -10.21 2.05 4.95
C GLY A 181 -10.61 1.25 3.73
#